data_9e167516e9a2ee0f11a5b8adacdb800a
#
_entry.id   9e167516e9a2ee0f11a5b8adacdb800a
#
_cell.length_a   1.000
_cell.length_b   1.000
_cell.length_c   1.000
_cell.angle_alpha   90.00
_cell.angle_beta   90.00
_cell.angle_gamma   90.00
#
_symmetry.space_group_name_H-M   'P 1'
#
loop_
_entity.id
_entity.type
_entity.pdbx_description
1 polymer ?
#
loop_
_entity_poly.entity_id
_entity_poly.type
_entity_poly.pdbx_seq_one_letter_code
_entity_poly.pdbx_strand_id
1 'polypeptide(L)'
;EKKIDATFTGWAGTDNTVSYKGVVSFDGQWQQLAINGLAGKSNVTVKVKLAEPTPNVQMCVDYEKGVDSEWPSFNGSDETTFTTKEDAVIKTMGIQYTDPEKNPAKVSVLGAWLITTTTGISNIENVKLQDGKAFNLAGQQVAKGYKGIVIKDGKKMVLK
;
A
#
# COMPACT_ATOMS: atom_id res chain seq x y z
N GLU A 1 -2.66 1.12 9.32
CA GLU A 1 -1.36 1.15 8.64
C GLU A 1 -0.59 -0.15 8.91
N LYS A 2 -0.15 -0.81 7.86
CA LYS A 2 0.74 -1.96 7.99
C LYS A 2 2.13 -1.56 7.52
N LYS A 3 3.10 -1.66 8.42
CA LYS A 3 4.49 -1.41 8.09
C LYS A 3 4.99 -2.41 7.06
N ILE A 4 5.68 -1.92 6.03
CA ILE A 4 6.31 -2.78 5.04
C ILE A 4 7.61 -3.31 5.64
N ASP A 5 7.73 -4.61 5.72
CA ASP A 5 8.99 -5.27 6.04
C ASP A 5 9.83 -5.32 4.76
N ALA A 6 10.56 -4.24 4.53
CA ALA A 6 11.33 -4.06 3.31
C ALA A 6 12.79 -3.73 3.63
N THR A 7 13.66 -4.25 2.80
CA THR A 7 15.06 -3.87 2.77
C THR A 7 15.24 -2.80 1.69
N PHE A 8 15.96 -1.74 2.02
CA PHE A 8 16.37 -0.74 1.04
C PHE A 8 17.68 -1.17 0.40
N THR A 9 17.67 -1.35 -0.88
CA THR A 9 18.87 -1.74 -1.65
C THR A 9 19.18 -0.66 -2.68
N GLY A 10 20.44 -0.35 -2.86
CA GLY A 10 20.89 0.57 -3.90
C GLY A 10 20.49 0.10 -5.29
N TRP A 11 20.18 1.05 -6.14
CA TRP A 11 19.84 0.84 -7.53
C TRP A 11 20.49 1.92 -8.40
N ALA A 12 20.49 1.70 -9.73
CA ALA A 12 21.09 2.62 -10.70
C ALA A 12 22.58 2.92 -10.43
N GLY A 13 23.33 1.90 -10.04
CA GLY A 13 24.78 1.97 -9.82
C GLY A 13 25.21 2.42 -8.44
N THR A 14 24.28 2.55 -7.50
CA THR A 14 24.63 2.73 -6.10
C THR A 14 24.86 1.38 -5.43
N ASP A 15 25.89 1.25 -4.64
CA ASP A 15 26.14 0.08 -3.78
C ASP A 15 25.54 0.25 -2.39
N ASN A 16 24.68 1.24 -2.21
CA ASN A 16 24.04 1.52 -0.94
C ASN A 16 23.02 0.43 -0.60
N THR A 17 23.32 -0.35 0.39
CA THR A 17 22.38 -1.28 1.01
C THR A 17 22.09 -0.80 2.41
N VAL A 18 20.85 -0.52 2.70
CA VAL A 18 20.41 -0.12 4.02
C VAL A 18 19.28 -1.02 4.48
N SER A 19 19.33 -1.39 5.72
CA SER A 19 18.17 -1.96 6.38
C SER A 19 17.13 -0.86 6.56
N TYR A 20 15.94 -1.27 6.81
CA TYR A 20 14.85 -0.40 7.20
C TYR A 20 15.30 0.57 8.32
N LYS A 21 15.13 1.87 8.18
CA LYS A 21 15.71 2.95 8.97
C LYS A 21 17.22 3.10 8.77
N GLY A 22 17.62 3.37 7.58
CA GLY A 22 19.03 3.62 7.26
C GLY A 22 19.27 5.04 6.76
N VAL A 23 20.53 5.38 6.65
CA VAL A 23 20.99 6.57 5.95
C VAL A 23 21.68 6.10 4.67
N VAL A 24 21.27 6.67 3.54
CA VAL A 24 21.87 6.43 2.25
C VAL A 24 22.54 7.71 1.74
N SER A 25 23.68 7.58 1.07
CA SER A 25 24.36 8.68 0.40
C SER A 25 24.10 8.59 -1.10
N PHE A 26 23.60 9.67 -1.69
CA PHE A 26 23.52 9.85 -3.12
C PHE A 26 24.62 10.80 -3.57
N ASP A 27 25.25 10.51 -4.69
CA ASP A 27 26.31 11.30 -5.31
C ASP A 27 26.10 11.49 -6.81
N GLY A 28 24.96 11.09 -7.32
CA GLY A 28 24.61 11.20 -8.73
C GLY A 28 23.10 11.34 -8.97
N GLN A 29 22.75 12.19 -9.92
CA GLN A 29 21.36 12.34 -10.38
C GLN A 29 20.81 10.98 -10.84
N TRP A 30 19.54 10.75 -10.53
CA TRP A 30 18.78 9.55 -10.87
C TRP A 30 19.17 8.29 -10.12
N GLN A 31 20.12 8.37 -9.20
CA GLN A 31 20.36 7.26 -8.29
C GLN A 31 19.11 6.97 -7.47
N GLN A 32 18.89 5.70 -7.19
CA GLN A 32 17.70 5.25 -6.46
C GLN A 32 18.07 4.33 -5.31
N LEU A 33 17.27 4.42 -4.26
CA LEU A 33 17.26 3.47 -3.17
C LEU A 33 15.98 2.64 -3.29
N ALA A 34 16.10 1.39 -3.69
CA ALA A 34 14.96 0.53 -3.90
C ALA A 34 14.24 0.17 -2.57
N ILE A 35 12.93 0.21 -2.61
CA ILE A 35 12.06 -0.33 -1.55
C ILE A 35 11.60 -1.71 -2.02
N ASN A 36 12.13 -2.76 -1.40
CA ASN A 36 11.79 -4.13 -1.75
C ASN A 36 10.48 -4.57 -1.06
N GLY A 37 9.86 -5.63 -1.58
CA GLY A 37 8.64 -6.20 -1.00
C GLY A 37 7.34 -5.61 -1.55
N LEU A 38 7.40 -4.69 -2.51
CA LEU A 38 6.24 -4.10 -3.18
C LEU A 38 6.02 -4.64 -4.59
N ALA A 39 7.02 -5.24 -5.22
CA ALA A 39 6.89 -5.86 -6.53
C ALA A 39 5.74 -6.89 -6.57
N GLY A 40 4.99 -6.89 -7.64
CA GLY A 40 3.82 -7.76 -7.83
C GLY A 40 2.54 -7.29 -7.13
N LYS A 41 2.56 -6.18 -6.40
CA LYS A 41 1.36 -5.58 -5.78
C LYS A 41 0.71 -4.58 -6.71
N SER A 42 -0.61 -4.42 -6.60
CA SER A 42 -1.40 -3.41 -7.29
C SER A 42 -2.44 -2.80 -6.35
N ASN A 43 -3.02 -1.67 -6.73
CA ASN A 43 -4.09 -1.00 -5.97
C ASN A 43 -3.72 -0.78 -4.49
N VAL A 44 -2.49 -0.33 -4.24
CA VAL A 44 -1.98 -0.08 -2.89
C VAL A 44 -1.72 1.41 -2.65
N THR A 45 -1.95 1.84 -1.43
CA THR A 45 -1.52 3.15 -0.94
C THR A 45 -0.26 2.95 -0.11
N VAL A 46 0.77 3.71 -0.41
CA VAL A 46 2.08 3.63 0.24
C VAL A 46 2.42 4.96 0.87
N LYS A 47 2.87 4.93 2.11
CA LYS A 47 3.47 6.06 2.81
C LYS A 47 4.95 5.81 2.99
N VAL A 48 5.77 6.81 2.68
CA VAL A 48 7.22 6.79 2.92
C VAL A 48 7.59 8.00 3.77
N LYS A 49 8.42 7.78 4.78
CA LYS A 49 8.85 8.81 5.72
C LYS A 49 10.37 8.88 5.81
N LEU A 50 10.87 10.10 5.71
CA LEU A 50 12.25 10.49 5.96
C LEU A 50 12.39 11.06 7.38
N ALA A 51 13.61 11.19 7.88
CA ALA A 51 13.86 11.80 9.19
C ALA A 51 13.61 13.32 9.17
N GLU A 52 13.83 13.93 8.00
CA GLU A 52 13.67 15.37 7.78
C GLU A 52 13.36 15.64 6.30
N PRO A 53 12.76 16.78 5.96
CA PRO A 53 12.59 17.20 4.58
C PRO A 53 13.94 17.25 3.87
N THR A 54 14.07 16.54 2.76
CA THR A 54 15.29 16.49 1.97
C THR A 54 15.00 17.01 0.56
N PRO A 55 15.72 18.03 0.09
CA PRO A 55 15.53 18.56 -1.26
C PRO A 55 15.98 17.55 -2.33
N ASN A 56 15.46 17.71 -3.53
CA ASN A 56 15.81 16.89 -4.69
C ASN A 56 15.58 15.38 -4.50
N VAL A 57 14.55 15.03 -3.74
CA VAL A 57 14.15 13.65 -3.49
C VAL A 57 12.69 13.45 -3.87
N GLN A 58 12.42 12.38 -4.59
CA GLN A 58 11.08 11.94 -4.97
C GLN A 58 10.97 10.42 -4.89
N MET A 59 9.78 9.90 -5.03
CA MET A 59 9.57 8.48 -5.29
C MET A 59 9.73 8.21 -6.79
N CYS A 60 10.09 6.98 -7.14
CA CYS A 60 10.01 6.45 -8.48
C CYS A 60 9.28 5.12 -8.42
N VAL A 61 8.20 4.99 -9.18
CA VAL A 61 7.36 3.80 -9.22
C VAL A 61 7.27 3.33 -10.66
N ASP A 62 7.86 2.18 -10.95
CA ASP A 62 7.76 1.54 -12.24
C ASP A 62 6.73 0.42 -12.20
N TYR A 63 5.98 0.29 -13.26
CA TYR A 63 4.94 -0.72 -13.41
C TYR A 63 5.31 -1.75 -14.48
N GLU A 64 4.68 -2.91 -14.41
CA GLU A 64 4.80 -3.94 -15.42
C GLU A 64 4.01 -3.60 -16.70
N LYS A 65 4.25 -4.38 -17.76
CA LYS A 65 3.47 -4.35 -19.02
C LYS A 65 3.38 -3.00 -19.72
N GLY A 66 4.40 -2.17 -19.59
CA GLY A 66 4.47 -0.90 -20.33
C GLY A 66 3.51 0.19 -19.80
N VAL A 67 3.04 0.06 -18.57
CA VAL A 67 2.35 1.15 -17.89
C VAL A 67 3.39 2.20 -17.51
N ASP A 68 3.08 3.48 -17.79
CA ASP A 68 3.98 4.60 -17.51
C ASP A 68 4.30 4.71 -16.02
N SER A 69 5.56 4.96 -15.71
CA SER A 69 6.05 5.21 -14.35
C SER A 69 5.40 6.43 -13.71
N GLU A 70 5.49 6.52 -12.39
CA GLU A 70 5.06 7.67 -11.60
C GLU A 70 6.20 8.15 -10.69
N TRP A 71 6.19 9.47 -10.43
CA TRP A 71 7.20 10.12 -9.59
C TRP A 71 6.54 10.94 -8.47
N PRO A 72 5.92 10.32 -7.47
CA PRO A 72 5.33 11.03 -6.35
C PRO A 72 6.36 11.88 -5.61
N SER A 73 6.04 13.16 -5.39
CA SER A 73 6.93 14.12 -4.73
C SER A 73 6.70 14.16 -3.23
N PHE A 74 7.73 14.48 -2.47
CA PHE A 74 7.62 14.84 -1.06
C PHE A 74 7.12 16.28 -0.86
N ASN A 75 7.13 17.12 -1.89
CA ASN A 75 6.64 18.51 -1.84
C ASN A 75 7.24 19.34 -0.68
N GLY A 76 8.51 19.11 -0.37
CA GLY A 76 9.19 19.77 0.75
C GLY A 76 8.82 19.23 2.14
N SER A 77 8.11 18.12 2.21
CA SER A 77 7.79 17.40 3.45
C SER A 77 8.81 16.27 3.71
N ASP A 78 8.81 15.79 4.93
CA ASP A 78 9.52 14.56 5.32
C ASP A 78 8.71 13.30 5.02
N GLU A 79 7.47 13.44 4.55
CA GLU A 79 6.57 12.33 4.29
C GLU A 79 5.84 12.49 2.95
N THR A 80 5.67 11.40 2.24
CA THR A 80 4.78 11.32 1.08
C THR A 80 3.88 10.10 1.20
N THR A 81 2.62 10.28 0.80
CA THR A 81 1.63 9.20 0.69
C THR A 81 1.02 9.26 -0.71
N PHE A 82 0.99 8.14 -1.39
CA PHE A 82 0.42 8.05 -2.74
C PHE A 82 -0.25 6.70 -2.96
N THR A 83 -1.21 6.69 -3.86
CA THR A 83 -1.89 5.48 -4.31
C THR A 83 -1.42 5.14 -5.72
N THR A 84 -1.03 3.89 -5.93
CA THR A 84 -0.60 3.40 -7.24
C THR A 84 -1.73 3.48 -8.26
N LYS A 85 -1.38 3.53 -9.54
CA LYS A 85 -2.36 3.48 -10.64
C LYS A 85 -3.26 2.26 -10.51
N GLU A 86 -4.53 2.46 -10.84
CA GLU A 86 -5.54 1.39 -10.82
C GLU A 86 -5.10 0.23 -11.71
N ASP A 87 -5.20 -0.98 -11.19
CA ASP A 87 -4.84 -2.25 -11.83
C ASP A 87 -3.40 -2.35 -12.37
N ALA A 88 -2.55 -1.37 -12.10
CA ALA A 88 -1.15 -1.41 -12.46
C ALA A 88 -0.35 -2.22 -11.43
N VAL A 89 0.42 -3.19 -11.91
CA VAL A 89 1.27 -4.04 -11.06
C VAL A 89 2.63 -3.37 -10.90
N ILE A 90 3.05 -3.15 -9.67
CA ILE A 90 4.36 -2.58 -9.35
C ILE A 90 5.46 -3.54 -9.81
N LYS A 91 6.37 -3.03 -10.63
CA LYS A 91 7.61 -3.71 -11.01
C LYS A 91 8.72 -3.37 -10.01
N THR A 92 8.94 -2.08 -9.79
CA THR A 92 9.92 -1.57 -8.82
C THR A 92 9.40 -0.29 -8.17
N MET A 93 9.89 0.00 -6.98
CA MET A 93 9.64 1.25 -6.28
C MET A 93 10.89 1.67 -5.51
N GLY A 94 11.18 2.94 -5.52
CA GLY A 94 12.36 3.46 -4.82
C GLY A 94 12.24 4.94 -4.49
N ILE A 95 13.19 5.40 -3.68
CA ILE A 95 13.45 6.82 -3.44
C ILE A 95 14.51 7.25 -4.45
N GLN A 96 14.20 8.25 -5.25
CA GLN A 96 15.07 8.73 -6.32
C GLN A 96 15.63 10.11 -6.00
N TYR A 97 16.91 10.29 -6.25
CA TYR A 97 17.60 11.56 -6.13
C TYR A 97 17.62 12.29 -7.49
N THR A 98 17.25 13.54 -7.51
CA THR A 98 16.97 14.29 -8.75
C THR A 98 17.86 15.50 -8.98
N ASP A 99 18.83 15.80 -8.10
CA ASP A 99 19.66 16.98 -8.22
C ASP A 99 20.44 17.00 -9.55
N PRO A 100 20.18 17.98 -10.44
CA PRO A 100 20.90 18.08 -11.71
C PRO A 100 22.38 18.47 -11.52
N GLU A 101 22.72 19.13 -10.43
CA GLU A 101 24.10 19.51 -10.09
C GLU A 101 24.89 18.35 -9.48
N LYS A 102 24.21 17.26 -9.17
CA LYS A 102 24.80 16.05 -8.57
C LYS A 102 25.54 16.28 -7.25
N ASN A 103 25.07 17.29 -6.48
CA ASN A 103 25.62 17.55 -5.18
C ASN A 103 25.39 16.34 -4.26
N PRO A 104 26.41 15.87 -3.54
CA PRO A 104 26.21 14.74 -2.63
C PRO A 104 25.13 15.06 -1.57
N ALA A 105 24.23 14.12 -1.37
CA ALA A 105 23.16 14.24 -0.37
C ALA A 105 23.05 12.97 0.46
N LYS A 106 22.70 13.16 1.74
CA LYS A 106 22.36 12.07 2.64
C LYS A 106 20.87 12.08 2.89
N VAL A 107 20.25 10.93 2.71
CA VAL A 107 18.81 10.74 2.96
C VAL A 107 18.65 9.75 4.10
N SER A 108 18.03 10.19 5.17
CA SER A 108 17.73 9.33 6.32
C SER A 108 16.31 8.81 6.21
N VAL A 109 16.14 7.51 6.01
CA VAL A 109 14.86 6.86 5.80
C VAL A 109 14.37 6.25 7.11
N LEU A 110 13.19 6.65 7.56
CA LEU A 110 12.54 6.09 8.74
C LEU A 110 11.69 4.86 8.39
N GLY A 111 11.15 4.81 7.19
CA GLY A 111 10.43 3.63 6.75
C GLY A 111 9.41 3.86 5.65
N ALA A 112 8.77 2.75 5.29
CA ALA A 112 7.65 2.71 4.39
C ALA A 112 6.52 1.86 4.97
N TRP A 113 5.27 2.22 4.66
CA TRP A 113 4.07 1.54 5.16
C TRP A 113 3.07 1.33 4.03
N LEU A 114 2.40 0.20 4.06
CA LEU A 114 1.15 0.02 3.33
C LEU A 114 0.02 0.61 4.16
N ILE A 115 -0.72 1.54 3.55
CA ILE A 115 -1.95 2.07 4.12
C ILE A 115 -3.07 1.19 3.64
N THR A 116 -3.67 0.43 4.53
CA THR A 116 -4.88 -0.31 4.23
C THR A 116 -6.07 0.63 4.46
N THR A 117 -6.66 1.13 3.39
CA THR A 117 -8.00 1.71 3.49
C THR A 117 -8.97 0.57 3.76
N THR A 118 -9.43 0.51 4.98
CA THR A 118 -10.55 -0.37 5.31
C THR A 118 -11.79 0.24 4.65
N THR A 119 -12.04 -0.05 3.39
CA THR A 119 -13.36 0.17 2.81
C THR A 119 -14.29 -0.82 3.51
N GLY A 120 -14.90 -0.34 4.55
CA GLY A 120 -16.07 -0.72 5.29
C GLY A 120 -16.67 -2.12 5.14
N ILE A 121 -15.91 -3.22 5.08
CA ILE A 121 -16.32 -4.56 5.54
C ILE A 121 -15.08 -5.22 6.16
N SER A 122 -14.49 -4.56 7.15
CA SER A 122 -13.56 -5.21 8.06
C SER A 122 -14.38 -5.80 9.20
N ASN A 123 -14.18 -7.09 9.37
CA ASN A 123 -14.75 -7.97 10.38
C ASN A 123 -16.13 -8.53 10.02
N ILE A 124 -16.11 -9.47 9.07
CA ILE A 124 -16.82 -10.69 9.38
C ILE A 124 -15.86 -11.50 10.27
N GLU A 125 -15.48 -10.97 11.42
CA GLU A 125 -15.13 -11.81 12.55
C GLU A 125 -16.42 -12.53 12.90
N ASN A 126 -16.44 -13.83 12.58
CA ASN A 126 -17.35 -14.81 13.14
C ASN A 126 -18.51 -14.19 13.95
N VAL A 127 -19.49 -13.59 13.27
CA VAL A 127 -20.82 -13.52 13.84
C VAL A 127 -21.14 -14.99 14.06
N LYS A 128 -20.97 -15.47 15.29
CA LYS A 128 -21.58 -16.73 15.70
C LYS A 128 -23.01 -16.64 15.23
N LEU A 129 -23.31 -17.32 14.14
CA LEU A 129 -24.66 -17.45 13.64
C LEU A 129 -25.47 -17.90 14.85
N GLN A 130 -26.33 -17.04 15.35
CA GLN A 130 -27.22 -17.45 16.44
C GLN A 130 -28.10 -18.54 15.85
N ASP A 131 -27.82 -19.76 16.26
CA ASP A 131 -28.51 -20.94 15.79
C ASP A 131 -30.03 -20.71 15.80
N GLY A 132 -30.64 -20.92 14.66
CA GLY A 132 -32.09 -20.93 14.52
C GLY A 132 -32.75 -19.64 14.07
N LYS A 133 -32.05 -18.52 13.92
CA LYS A 133 -32.63 -17.27 13.41
C LYS A 133 -32.61 -17.21 11.88
N ALA A 134 -33.73 -16.86 11.27
CA ALA A 134 -33.84 -16.65 9.84
C ALA A 134 -34.02 -15.17 9.54
N PHE A 135 -33.42 -14.69 8.44
CA PHE A 135 -33.48 -13.30 7.99
C PHE A 135 -33.99 -13.23 6.56
N ASN A 136 -34.79 -12.23 6.24
CA ASN A 136 -35.20 -11.98 4.87
C ASN A 136 -34.02 -11.37 4.05
N LEU A 137 -34.22 -11.16 2.75
CA LEU A 137 -33.18 -10.58 1.87
C LEU A 137 -32.81 -9.13 2.22
N ALA A 138 -33.62 -8.44 3.02
CA ALA A 138 -33.33 -7.11 3.53
C ALA A 138 -32.56 -7.14 4.86
N GLY A 139 -32.16 -8.33 5.34
CA GLY A 139 -31.42 -8.50 6.59
C GLY A 139 -32.28 -8.39 7.86
N GLN A 140 -33.60 -8.35 7.75
CA GLN A 140 -34.50 -8.31 8.90
C GLN A 140 -34.80 -9.73 9.40
N GLN A 141 -34.76 -9.91 10.70
CA GLN A 141 -35.12 -11.19 11.31
C GLN A 141 -36.61 -11.47 11.08
N VAL A 142 -36.96 -12.66 10.63
CA VAL A 142 -38.31 -13.05 10.34
C VAL A 142 -38.90 -13.90 11.46
N ALA A 143 -40.21 -13.69 11.72
CA ALA A 143 -40.95 -14.43 12.73
C ALA A 143 -41.38 -15.82 12.21
N LYS A 144 -41.78 -16.69 13.14
CA LYS A 144 -42.40 -17.97 12.82
C LYS A 144 -43.65 -17.79 11.97
N GLY A 145 -43.70 -18.46 10.81
CA GLY A 145 -44.82 -18.32 9.87
C GLY A 145 -44.58 -17.36 8.70
N TYR A 146 -43.38 -16.76 8.60
CA TYR A 146 -42.98 -16.00 7.44
C TYR A 146 -42.91 -16.91 6.19
N LYS A 147 -43.48 -16.43 5.07
CA LYS A 147 -43.45 -17.10 3.77
C LYS A 147 -42.58 -16.29 2.81
N GLY A 148 -41.62 -16.92 2.18
CA GLY A 148 -40.72 -16.28 1.25
C GLY A 148 -39.29 -16.76 1.34
N ILE A 149 -38.38 -16.02 0.72
CA ILE A 149 -36.94 -16.37 0.72
C ILE A 149 -36.30 -15.85 2.01
N VAL A 150 -35.60 -16.73 2.68
CA VAL A 150 -34.84 -16.42 3.90
C VAL A 150 -33.42 -16.94 3.83
N ILE A 151 -32.54 -16.34 4.61
CA ILE A 151 -31.20 -16.85 4.91
C ILE A 151 -31.24 -17.37 6.34
N LYS A 152 -30.97 -18.64 6.50
CA LYS A 152 -30.83 -19.33 7.79
C LYS A 152 -29.56 -20.14 7.78
N ASP A 153 -28.77 -20.02 8.86
CA ASP A 153 -27.49 -20.72 9.01
C ASP A 153 -26.58 -20.58 7.76
N GLY A 154 -26.55 -19.38 7.18
CA GLY A 154 -25.78 -19.08 5.96
C GLY A 154 -26.32 -19.68 4.67
N LYS A 155 -27.48 -20.35 4.70
CA LYS A 155 -28.10 -20.98 3.53
C LYS A 155 -29.37 -20.25 3.11
N LYS A 156 -29.52 -20.03 1.80
CA LYS A 156 -30.76 -19.51 1.19
C LYS A 156 -31.79 -20.61 1.11
N MET A 157 -33.00 -20.38 1.63
CA MET A 157 -34.11 -21.31 1.56
C MET A 157 -35.43 -20.59 1.36
N VAL A 158 -36.42 -21.31 0.89
CA VAL A 158 -37.79 -20.80 0.69
C VAL A 158 -38.69 -21.40 1.77
N LEU A 159 -39.30 -20.55 2.57
CA LEU A 159 -40.36 -20.97 3.52
C LEU A 159 -41.71 -20.85 2.81
N LYS A 160 -42.45 -21.95 2.81
CA LYS A 160 -43.78 -22.07 2.20
C LYS A 160 -44.92 -21.84 3.20
#